data_880c5f7850393eb899abb956aa5928dc
#
_entry.id   880c5f7850393eb899abb956aa5928dc
#
_cell.length_a   1.000
_cell.length_b   1.000
_cell.length_c   1.000
_cell.angle_alpha   90.00
_cell.angle_beta   90.00
_cell.angle_gamma   90.00
#
_symmetry.space_group_name_H-M   'P 1'
#
loop_
_entity.id
_entity.type
_entity.pdbx_description
1 polymer ?
#
loop_
_entity_poly.entity_id
_entity_poly.type
_entity_poly.pdbx_seq_one_letter_code
_entity_poly.pdbx_strand_id
1 'polypeptide(L)'
;MTTLWYDAKVINILNHSDRIKSFFLKIESDQIISFTPGQFLTFDLPIGDKRLARWRSYSIASIVSNDNEFELCIVNMEGGTGSTYLFEEVTIGTVLKCKAPDGGFVLKQPLDHDVVMICTGTGVAPFRSMIASIFAQNIIHKKVHLIFGTRFQADILYQAEFNELAVKFPEFTYDIVLSKEPDWQGISGHVHQVYLDKYADSGPDIHFYLCGWSQMIDEAVENLLLKCRYDRSQISYELYG
;
A
#
# COMPACT_ATOMS: atom_id res chain seq x y z
N MET A 1 -15.43 7.67 22.58
CA MET A 1 -15.00 6.26 22.71
C MET A 1 -13.55 6.23 23.14
N THR A 2 -13.20 5.46 24.16
CA THR A 2 -11.81 5.28 24.59
C THR A 2 -11.07 4.50 23.51
N THR A 3 -10.01 5.08 22.95
CA THR A 3 -9.18 4.39 21.95
C THR A 3 -8.48 3.21 22.62
N LEU A 4 -8.76 2.00 22.15
CA LEU A 4 -8.13 0.78 22.67
C LEU A 4 -6.72 0.61 22.07
N TRP A 5 -5.74 0.38 22.94
CA TRP A 5 -4.36 0.12 22.58
C TRP A 5 -4.00 -1.33 22.85
N TYR A 6 -3.29 -1.94 21.92
CA TYR A 6 -2.83 -3.32 21.96
C TYR A 6 -1.31 -3.40 22.03
N ASP A 7 -0.80 -4.51 22.51
CA ASP A 7 0.58 -4.90 22.37
C ASP A 7 0.75 -5.71 21.07
N ALA A 8 1.56 -5.18 20.15
CA ALA A 8 1.92 -5.83 18.91
C ALA A 8 3.39 -6.28 19.00
N LYS A 9 3.61 -7.58 19.02
CA LYS A 9 4.94 -8.18 19.04
C LYS A 9 5.47 -8.37 17.64
N VAL A 10 6.68 -7.90 17.39
CA VAL A 10 7.39 -8.18 16.12
C VAL A 10 7.80 -9.65 16.10
N ILE A 11 7.24 -10.42 15.17
CA ILE A 11 7.47 -11.86 15.04
C ILE A 11 8.46 -12.21 13.92
N ASN A 12 8.58 -11.33 12.90
CA ASN A 12 9.56 -11.48 11.84
C ASN A 12 9.87 -10.13 11.19
N ILE A 13 11.06 -10.00 10.56
CA ILE A 13 11.48 -8.85 9.78
C ILE A 13 12.11 -9.38 8.48
N LEU A 14 11.59 -8.93 7.34
CA LEU A 14 12.13 -9.25 6.01
C LEU A 14 12.75 -8.00 5.40
N ASN A 15 14.02 -8.08 5.02
CA ASN A 15 14.68 -6.99 4.29
C ASN A 15 14.45 -7.20 2.78
N HIS A 16 13.79 -6.24 2.14
CA HIS A 16 13.61 -6.22 0.68
C HIS A 16 14.81 -5.54 0.00
N SER A 17 15.26 -4.42 0.57
CA SER A 17 16.46 -3.69 0.17
C SER A 17 17.06 -2.99 1.40
N ASP A 18 18.17 -2.26 1.23
CA ASP A 18 18.77 -1.45 2.32
C ASP A 18 17.81 -0.40 2.89
N ARG A 19 16.78 -0.06 2.12
CA ARG A 19 15.83 1.00 2.43
C ARG A 19 14.42 0.52 2.74
N ILE A 20 14.08 -0.74 2.48
CA ILE A 20 12.71 -1.25 2.62
C ILE A 20 12.71 -2.54 3.43
N LYS A 21 11.88 -2.57 4.46
CA LYS A 21 11.64 -3.75 5.29
C LYS A 21 10.16 -4.03 5.43
N SER A 22 9.79 -5.32 5.46
CA SER A 22 8.50 -5.76 6.00
C SER A 22 8.66 -6.16 7.45
N PHE A 23 7.80 -5.62 8.32
CA PHE A 23 7.66 -6.01 9.71
C PHE A 23 6.40 -6.85 9.87
N PHE A 24 6.55 -8.06 10.36
CA PHE A 24 5.45 -8.94 10.70
C PHE A 24 5.17 -8.83 12.19
N LEU A 25 3.94 -8.52 12.52
CA LEU A 25 3.51 -8.22 13.88
C LEU A 25 2.38 -9.17 14.27
N LYS A 26 2.37 -9.60 15.52
CA LYS A 26 1.24 -10.30 16.12
C LYS A 26 0.66 -9.45 17.24
N ILE A 27 -0.62 -9.10 17.12
CA ILE A 27 -1.34 -8.40 18.19
C ILE A 27 -1.80 -9.44 19.22
N GLU A 28 -1.38 -9.27 20.47
CA GLU A 28 -1.79 -10.11 21.58
C GLU A 28 -3.20 -9.71 22.04
N SER A 29 -4.18 -10.54 21.66
CA SER A 29 -5.59 -10.34 22.01
C SER A 29 -6.33 -11.67 21.98
N ASP A 30 -7.25 -11.89 22.91
CA ASP A 30 -8.18 -13.03 22.92
C ASP A 30 -9.26 -12.89 21.85
N GLN A 31 -9.43 -11.70 21.28
CA GLN A 31 -10.37 -11.41 20.21
C GLN A 31 -9.64 -11.29 18.87
N ILE A 32 -10.31 -11.69 17.81
CA ILE A 32 -9.82 -11.46 16.45
C ILE A 32 -9.88 -9.95 16.15
N ILE A 33 -8.75 -9.38 15.77
CA ILE A 33 -8.63 -8.01 15.32
C ILE A 33 -8.80 -7.98 13.80
N SER A 34 -10.05 -7.81 13.36
CA SER A 34 -10.36 -7.73 11.93
C SER A 34 -9.99 -6.37 11.34
N PHE A 35 -9.69 -6.35 10.05
CA PHE A 35 -9.48 -5.14 9.29
C PHE A 35 -10.09 -5.26 7.88
N THR A 36 -10.33 -4.11 7.27
CA THR A 36 -10.69 -4.01 5.85
C THR A 36 -9.42 -3.67 5.06
N PRO A 37 -9.11 -4.38 3.94
CA PRO A 37 -7.98 -4.06 3.08
C PRO A 37 -7.92 -2.60 2.70
N GLY A 38 -6.74 -1.98 2.90
CA GLY A 38 -6.52 -0.55 2.74
C GLY A 38 -6.44 0.23 4.06
N GLN A 39 -6.83 -0.37 5.18
CA GLN A 39 -6.66 0.22 6.51
C GLN A 39 -5.20 0.18 6.98
N PHE A 40 -4.89 0.96 8.01
CA PHE A 40 -3.58 1.09 8.63
C PHE A 40 -3.60 0.80 10.13
N LEU A 41 -2.43 0.51 10.69
CA LEU A 41 -2.17 0.50 12.13
C LEU A 41 -1.46 1.78 12.55
N THR A 42 -1.88 2.38 13.67
CA THR A 42 -1.19 3.54 14.27
C THR A 42 -0.42 3.09 15.51
N PHE A 43 0.88 3.37 15.52
CA PHE A 43 1.79 3.04 16.61
C PHE A 43 2.10 4.27 17.47
N ASP A 44 2.26 4.05 18.77
CA ASP A 44 2.83 5.03 19.71
C ASP A 44 4.31 4.70 19.92
N LEU A 45 5.18 5.29 19.09
CA LEU A 45 6.61 5.02 19.11
C LEU A 45 7.34 5.91 20.13
N PRO A 46 8.41 5.44 20.80
CA PRO A 46 9.16 6.21 21.79
C PRO A 46 10.14 7.21 21.16
N ILE A 47 9.67 8.05 20.22
CA ILE A 47 10.49 8.95 19.39
C ILE A 47 10.27 10.44 19.69
N GLY A 48 9.64 10.77 20.80
CA GLY A 48 9.40 12.15 21.21
C GLY A 48 8.40 12.26 22.35
N ASP A 49 8.24 13.46 22.89
CA ASP A 49 7.39 13.69 24.08
C ASP A 49 5.92 13.90 23.73
N LYS A 50 5.64 14.55 22.59
CA LYS A 50 4.27 14.89 22.17
C LYS A 50 3.65 13.78 21.35
N ARG A 51 2.34 13.57 21.52
CA ARG A 51 1.55 12.58 20.75
C ARG A 51 1.80 12.66 19.23
N LEU A 52 1.76 13.84 18.64
CA LEU A 52 1.99 14.03 17.21
C LEU A 52 3.42 13.66 16.75
N ALA A 53 4.41 13.77 17.64
CA ALA A 53 5.77 13.33 17.37
C ALA A 53 5.94 11.81 17.46
N ARG A 54 5.11 11.13 18.27
CA ARG A 54 5.20 9.69 18.54
C ARG A 54 4.33 8.83 17.63
N TRP A 55 3.15 9.32 17.26
CA TRP A 55 2.21 8.50 16.49
C TRP A 55 2.62 8.40 15.03
N ARG A 56 2.70 7.16 14.54
CA ARG A 56 2.99 6.84 13.14
C ARG A 56 2.03 5.77 12.66
N SER A 57 1.46 6.02 11.49
CA SER A 57 0.52 5.11 10.84
C SER A 57 1.19 4.43 9.65
N TYR A 58 0.96 3.13 9.51
CA TYR A 58 1.47 2.33 8.40
C TYR A 58 0.37 1.44 7.87
N SER A 59 0.16 1.47 6.55
CA SER A 59 -0.87 0.68 5.89
C SER A 59 -0.58 -0.81 6.00
N ILE A 60 -1.63 -1.59 6.20
CA ILE A 60 -1.56 -3.04 6.34
C ILE A 60 -1.35 -3.64 4.94
N ALA A 61 -0.27 -4.41 4.78
CA ALA A 61 0.07 -5.12 3.55
C ALA A 61 -0.37 -6.59 3.55
N SER A 62 -0.70 -7.15 4.72
CA SER A 62 -1.09 -8.56 4.85
C SER A 62 -2.43 -8.87 4.21
N ILE A 63 -2.61 -10.14 3.87
CA ILE A 63 -3.90 -10.73 3.53
C ILE A 63 -4.74 -10.82 4.80
N VAL A 64 -6.06 -10.63 4.69
CA VAL A 64 -6.98 -10.77 5.82
C VAL A 64 -6.93 -12.21 6.36
N SER A 65 -6.60 -12.34 7.63
CA SER A 65 -6.53 -13.62 8.35
C SER A 65 -7.22 -13.52 9.72
N ASN A 66 -7.36 -14.65 10.40
CA ASN A 66 -7.96 -14.71 11.74
C ASN A 66 -6.92 -15.02 12.83
N ASP A 67 -5.65 -14.69 12.59
CA ASP A 67 -4.53 -15.01 13.48
C ASP A 67 -3.94 -13.79 14.22
N ASN A 68 -4.52 -12.61 14.01
CA ASN A 68 -4.03 -11.33 14.52
C ASN A 68 -2.60 -10.99 14.04
N GLU A 69 -2.19 -11.52 12.89
CA GLU A 69 -0.89 -11.24 12.28
C GLU A 69 -1.03 -10.20 11.18
N PHE A 70 -0.12 -9.22 11.20
CA PHE A 70 -0.14 -8.08 10.30
C PHE A 70 1.24 -7.88 9.67
N GLU A 71 1.28 -7.65 8.38
CA GLU A 71 2.48 -7.21 7.68
C GLU A 71 2.39 -5.71 7.39
N LEU A 72 3.48 -5.00 7.68
CA LEU A 72 3.69 -3.60 7.33
C LEU A 72 4.92 -3.49 6.46
N CYS A 73 4.80 -2.91 5.28
CA CYS A 73 5.94 -2.65 4.40
C CYS A 73 6.37 -1.19 4.52
N ILE A 74 7.57 -0.96 5.04
CA ILE A 74 8.02 0.36 5.47
C ILE A 74 9.33 0.73 4.76
N VAL A 75 9.40 1.97 4.25
CA VAL A 75 10.63 2.55 3.71
C VAL A 75 11.34 3.37 4.80
N ASN A 76 12.66 3.25 4.89
CA ASN A 76 13.48 4.14 5.71
C ASN A 76 13.58 5.52 5.05
N MET A 77 12.83 6.47 5.59
CA MET A 77 12.78 7.85 5.11
C MET A 77 13.98 8.64 5.66
N GLU A 78 14.70 9.30 4.80
CA GLU A 78 15.77 10.23 5.20
C GLU A 78 15.20 11.34 6.10
N GLY A 79 15.76 11.49 7.31
CA GLY A 79 15.25 12.41 8.32
C GLY A 79 13.95 11.99 9.01
N GLY A 80 13.38 10.84 8.67
CA GLY A 80 12.15 10.32 9.26
C GLY A 80 12.39 9.63 10.60
N THR A 81 12.10 10.30 11.72
CA THR A 81 12.33 9.75 13.08
C THR A 81 11.64 8.41 13.33
N GLY A 82 10.43 8.21 12.80
CA GLY A 82 9.69 6.96 12.99
C GLY A 82 10.29 5.79 12.23
N SER A 83 10.63 5.99 10.95
CA SER A 83 11.27 4.95 10.14
C SER A 83 12.67 4.62 10.64
N THR A 84 13.46 5.63 11.04
CA THR A 84 14.77 5.42 11.65
C THR A 84 14.67 4.55 12.91
N TYR A 85 13.76 4.86 13.84
CA TYR A 85 13.53 4.04 15.03
C TYR A 85 13.18 2.57 14.67
N LEU A 86 12.27 2.37 13.71
CA LEU A 86 11.88 1.03 13.29
C LEU A 86 13.05 0.24 12.66
N PHE A 87 13.93 0.92 11.93
CA PHE A 87 15.05 0.29 11.24
C PHE A 87 16.27 0.00 12.13
N GLU A 88 16.51 0.83 13.14
CA GLU A 88 17.71 0.76 13.98
C GLU A 88 17.46 0.09 15.33
N GLU A 89 16.28 0.32 15.95
CA GLU A 89 16.02 -0.11 17.32
C GLU A 89 15.07 -1.31 17.41
N VAL A 90 14.22 -1.54 16.38
CA VAL A 90 13.22 -2.60 16.43
C VAL A 90 13.78 -3.92 15.89
N THR A 91 13.68 -4.95 16.72
CA THR A 91 14.12 -6.32 16.40
C THR A 91 13.00 -7.33 16.62
N ILE A 92 13.20 -8.57 16.19
CA ILE A 92 12.25 -9.66 16.47
C ILE A 92 12.11 -9.80 18.00
N GLY A 93 10.87 -9.83 18.46
CA GLY A 93 10.53 -9.84 19.89
C GLY A 93 10.21 -8.48 20.50
N THR A 94 10.54 -7.37 19.83
CA THR A 94 10.13 -6.02 20.27
C THR A 94 8.61 -5.93 20.33
N VAL A 95 8.09 -5.32 21.40
CA VAL A 95 6.66 -5.05 21.58
C VAL A 95 6.38 -3.57 21.34
N LEU A 96 5.49 -3.28 20.41
CA LEU A 96 5.07 -1.93 20.05
C LEU A 96 3.61 -1.72 20.47
N LYS A 97 3.30 -0.53 21.00
CA LYS A 97 1.90 -0.14 21.27
C LYS A 97 1.24 0.30 19.98
N CYS A 98 0.12 -0.35 19.59
CA CYS A 98 -0.64 0.02 18.42
C CYS A 98 -2.14 0.14 18.72
N LYS A 99 -2.84 0.90 17.88
CA LYS A 99 -4.30 0.93 17.85
C LYS A 99 -4.84 -0.19 16.98
N ALA A 100 -6.12 -0.50 17.17
CA ALA A 100 -6.88 -1.28 16.20
C ALA A 100 -6.80 -0.67 14.80
N PRO A 101 -6.97 -1.48 13.74
CA PRO A 101 -7.00 -0.98 12.37
C PRO A 101 -8.01 0.15 12.18
N ASP A 102 -7.62 1.19 11.43
CA ASP A 102 -8.41 2.38 11.14
C ASP A 102 -8.15 2.84 9.69
N GLY A 103 -8.93 3.78 9.18
CA GLY A 103 -8.76 4.36 7.86
C GLY A 103 -9.93 4.10 6.91
N GLY A 104 -10.12 5.03 5.99
CA GLY A 104 -11.20 5.02 4.99
C GLY A 104 -10.74 4.76 3.55
N PHE A 105 -9.45 4.46 3.33
CA PHE A 105 -8.92 4.14 2.01
C PHE A 105 -9.18 2.66 1.68
N VAL A 106 -10.44 2.34 1.42
CA VAL A 106 -10.91 0.98 1.15
C VAL A 106 -11.61 0.89 -0.21
N LEU A 107 -11.68 -0.30 -0.78
CA LEU A 107 -12.38 -0.52 -2.05
C LEU A 107 -13.87 -0.21 -1.88
N LYS A 108 -14.40 0.63 -2.78
CA LYS A 108 -15.82 0.90 -2.88
C LYS A 108 -16.55 -0.31 -3.46
N GLN A 109 -17.58 -0.77 -2.78
CA GLN A 109 -18.40 -1.88 -3.20
C GLN A 109 -19.74 -1.40 -3.79
N PRO A 110 -20.32 -2.11 -4.79
CA PRO A 110 -19.79 -3.30 -5.47
C PRO A 110 -18.65 -2.94 -6.44
N LEU A 111 -17.79 -3.93 -6.79
CA LEU A 111 -16.74 -3.77 -7.80
C LEU A 111 -17.29 -4.00 -9.21
N ASP A 112 -18.30 -3.24 -9.60
CA ASP A 112 -18.99 -3.30 -10.88
C ASP A 112 -18.37 -2.41 -11.97
N HIS A 113 -17.17 -1.89 -11.69
CA HIS A 113 -16.33 -1.04 -12.54
C HIS A 113 -14.89 -1.58 -12.57
N ASP A 114 -14.10 -1.13 -13.55
CA ASP A 114 -12.67 -1.44 -13.58
C ASP A 114 -11.94 -0.70 -12.46
N VAL A 115 -11.01 -1.39 -11.79
CA VAL A 115 -10.21 -0.85 -10.67
C VAL A 115 -8.78 -0.62 -11.16
N VAL A 116 -8.31 0.62 -11.13
CA VAL A 116 -6.94 0.99 -11.47
C VAL A 116 -6.22 1.49 -10.22
N MET A 117 -5.20 0.76 -9.80
CA MET A 117 -4.38 1.05 -8.62
C MET A 117 -3.04 1.62 -9.06
N ILE A 118 -2.70 2.83 -8.65
CA ILE A 118 -1.47 3.53 -9.02
C ILE A 118 -0.69 3.82 -7.76
N CYS A 119 0.54 3.30 -7.66
CA CYS A 119 1.37 3.51 -6.47
C CYS A 119 2.83 3.74 -6.77
N THR A 120 3.54 4.25 -5.75
CA THR A 120 5.00 4.35 -5.75
C THR A 120 5.58 3.80 -4.45
N GLY A 121 6.67 3.03 -4.57
CA GLY A 121 7.39 2.46 -3.42
C GLY A 121 6.48 1.66 -2.49
N THR A 122 6.56 1.93 -1.19
CA THR A 122 5.74 1.25 -0.18
C THR A 122 4.24 1.58 -0.22
N GLY A 123 3.82 2.53 -1.07
CA GLY A 123 2.40 2.76 -1.37
C GLY A 123 1.70 1.55 -2.01
N VAL A 124 2.44 0.52 -2.40
CA VAL A 124 1.88 -0.77 -2.83
C VAL A 124 1.26 -1.58 -1.67
N ALA A 125 1.62 -1.29 -0.42
CA ALA A 125 1.18 -2.05 0.74
C ALA A 125 -0.36 -2.21 0.85
N PRO A 126 -1.18 -1.13 0.87
CA PRO A 126 -2.63 -1.27 0.91
C PRO A 126 -3.18 -1.99 -0.32
N PHE A 127 -2.57 -1.81 -1.49
CA PHE A 127 -3.02 -2.48 -2.72
C PHE A 127 -2.74 -3.98 -2.71
N ARG A 128 -1.62 -4.41 -2.13
CA ARG A 128 -1.38 -5.85 -1.95
C ARG A 128 -2.50 -6.50 -1.13
N SER A 129 -2.87 -5.89 -0.01
CA SER A 129 -3.97 -6.37 0.82
C SER A 129 -5.31 -6.38 0.08
N MET A 130 -5.62 -5.32 -0.69
CA MET A 130 -6.84 -5.21 -1.50
C MET A 130 -6.90 -6.28 -2.60
N ILE A 131 -5.82 -6.41 -3.39
CA ILE A 131 -5.71 -7.37 -4.49
C ILE A 131 -5.83 -8.80 -3.96
N ALA A 132 -5.05 -9.13 -2.93
CA ALA A 132 -5.11 -10.45 -2.32
C ALA A 132 -6.52 -10.79 -1.81
N SER A 133 -7.23 -9.83 -1.22
CA SER A 133 -8.61 -10.02 -0.75
C SER A 133 -9.59 -10.26 -1.90
N ILE A 134 -9.47 -9.52 -3.01
CA ILE A 134 -10.32 -9.72 -4.19
C ILE A 134 -10.22 -11.17 -4.67
N PHE A 135 -9.00 -11.66 -4.89
CA PHE A 135 -8.77 -12.95 -5.52
C PHE A 135 -8.89 -14.14 -4.54
N ALA A 136 -8.45 -13.99 -3.28
CA ALA A 136 -8.56 -15.06 -2.29
C ALA A 136 -10.00 -15.30 -1.82
N GLN A 137 -10.83 -14.25 -1.75
CA GLN A 137 -12.23 -14.34 -1.33
C GLN A 137 -13.21 -14.49 -2.49
N ASN A 138 -12.70 -14.56 -3.74
CA ASN A 138 -13.51 -14.62 -4.97
C ASN A 138 -14.56 -13.48 -5.03
N ILE A 139 -14.18 -12.27 -4.65
CA ILE A 139 -15.06 -11.10 -4.73
C ILE A 139 -15.40 -10.85 -6.19
N ILE A 140 -16.68 -10.70 -6.51
CA ILE A 140 -17.11 -10.38 -7.87
C ILE A 140 -16.56 -9.01 -8.25
N HIS A 141 -15.80 -8.96 -9.34
CA HIS A 141 -15.12 -7.76 -9.82
C HIS A 141 -15.02 -7.74 -11.35
N LYS A 142 -14.72 -6.56 -11.91
CA LYS A 142 -14.29 -6.39 -13.29
C LYS A 142 -12.75 -6.48 -13.39
N LYS A 143 -12.12 -5.71 -14.25
CA LYS A 143 -10.66 -5.71 -14.39
C LYS A 143 -10.00 -5.02 -13.20
N VAL A 144 -8.85 -5.52 -12.80
CA VAL A 144 -7.98 -4.92 -11.80
C VAL A 144 -6.61 -4.69 -12.42
N HIS A 145 -6.16 -3.45 -12.42
CA HIS A 145 -4.85 -3.08 -12.96
C HIS A 145 -4.00 -2.40 -11.90
N LEU A 146 -2.84 -2.98 -11.58
CA LEU A 146 -1.83 -2.39 -10.70
C LEU A 146 -0.72 -1.74 -11.54
N ILE A 147 -0.51 -0.44 -11.38
CA ILE A 147 0.60 0.33 -11.94
C ILE A 147 1.54 0.69 -10.79
N PHE A 148 2.66 0.00 -10.70
CA PHE A 148 3.63 0.13 -9.61
C PHE A 148 4.90 0.84 -10.07
N GLY A 149 5.21 1.98 -9.49
CA GLY A 149 6.42 2.76 -9.75
C GLY A 149 7.44 2.64 -8.63
N THR A 150 8.71 2.46 -9.00
CA THR A 150 9.83 2.60 -8.06
C THR A 150 11.07 3.13 -8.78
N ARG A 151 12.19 3.29 -8.06
CA ARG A 151 13.43 3.82 -8.64
C ARG A 151 14.26 2.74 -9.30
N PHE A 152 14.48 1.64 -8.59
CA PHE A 152 15.41 0.58 -8.97
C PHE A 152 14.74 -0.78 -8.93
N GLN A 153 15.29 -1.73 -9.68
CA GLN A 153 14.81 -3.11 -9.72
C GLN A 153 14.85 -3.79 -8.34
N ALA A 154 15.87 -3.48 -7.53
CA ALA A 154 15.99 -3.99 -6.16
C ALA A 154 14.86 -3.55 -5.22
N ASP A 155 14.13 -2.48 -5.55
CA ASP A 155 13.03 -1.95 -4.76
C ASP A 155 11.65 -2.43 -5.27
N ILE A 156 11.59 -3.38 -6.21
CA ILE A 156 10.32 -3.96 -6.66
C ILE A 156 9.78 -4.89 -5.57
N LEU A 157 8.60 -4.52 -5.05
CA LEU A 157 7.95 -5.26 -3.97
C LEU A 157 6.91 -6.24 -4.52
N TYR A 158 6.81 -7.42 -3.90
CA TYR A 158 5.79 -8.45 -4.17
C TYR A 158 5.71 -8.92 -5.63
N GLN A 159 6.79 -8.76 -6.41
CA GLN A 159 6.81 -9.04 -7.85
C GLN A 159 6.39 -10.47 -8.19
N ALA A 160 6.90 -11.46 -7.47
CA ALA A 160 6.57 -12.86 -7.70
C ALA A 160 5.08 -13.13 -7.49
N GLU A 161 4.52 -12.60 -6.39
CA GLU A 161 3.10 -12.74 -6.03
C GLU A 161 2.19 -12.13 -7.11
N PHE A 162 2.48 -10.90 -7.57
CA PHE A 162 1.68 -10.26 -8.59
C PHE A 162 1.82 -10.90 -9.98
N ASN A 163 3.01 -11.40 -10.31
CA ASN A 163 3.21 -12.15 -11.55
C ASN A 163 2.42 -13.48 -11.55
N GLU A 164 2.41 -14.21 -10.44
CA GLU A 164 1.60 -15.41 -10.29
C GLU A 164 0.10 -15.13 -10.42
N LEU A 165 -0.36 -14.03 -9.81
CA LEU A 165 -1.75 -13.60 -9.93
C LEU A 165 -2.10 -13.25 -11.38
N ALA A 166 -1.25 -12.51 -12.09
CA ALA A 166 -1.49 -12.13 -13.48
C ALA A 166 -1.53 -13.34 -14.44
N VAL A 167 -0.76 -14.37 -14.14
CA VAL A 167 -0.82 -15.65 -14.89
C VAL A 167 -2.12 -16.41 -14.60
N LYS A 168 -2.56 -16.40 -13.34
CA LYS A 168 -3.73 -17.17 -12.89
C LYS A 168 -5.07 -16.52 -13.24
N PHE A 169 -5.11 -15.19 -13.23
CA PHE A 169 -6.34 -14.40 -13.39
C PHE A 169 -6.19 -13.39 -14.54
N PRO A 170 -6.75 -13.66 -15.73
CA PRO A 170 -6.64 -12.78 -16.89
C PRO A 170 -7.22 -11.37 -16.69
N GLU A 171 -8.11 -11.19 -15.71
CA GLU A 171 -8.67 -9.91 -15.31
C GLU A 171 -7.73 -9.05 -14.46
N PHE A 172 -6.62 -9.61 -13.97
CA PHE A 172 -5.56 -8.88 -13.27
C PHE A 172 -4.40 -8.56 -14.21
N THR A 173 -4.01 -7.30 -14.25
CA THR A 173 -2.83 -6.83 -14.98
C THR A 173 -1.87 -6.09 -14.06
N TYR A 174 -0.57 -6.18 -14.35
CA TYR A 174 0.47 -5.60 -13.53
C TYR A 174 1.56 -4.96 -14.38
N ASP A 175 1.74 -3.64 -14.27
CA ASP A 175 2.79 -2.87 -14.91
C ASP A 175 3.79 -2.35 -13.87
N ILE A 176 5.08 -2.63 -14.11
CA ILE A 176 6.20 -2.12 -13.30
C ILE A 176 6.86 -0.97 -14.07
N VAL A 177 7.02 0.18 -13.42
CA VAL A 177 7.67 1.37 -13.98
C VAL A 177 8.88 1.74 -13.14
N LEU A 178 10.08 1.75 -13.76
CA LEU A 178 11.31 2.14 -13.08
C LEU A 178 11.84 3.49 -13.58
N SER A 179 12.12 4.39 -12.63
CA SER A 179 12.52 5.76 -12.98
C SER A 179 14.02 6.00 -13.02
N LYS A 180 14.84 5.10 -12.45
CA LYS A 180 16.31 5.28 -12.34
C LYS A 180 17.11 3.99 -12.64
N GLU A 181 16.52 3.01 -13.30
CA GLU A 181 17.18 1.76 -13.68
C GLU A 181 17.59 1.82 -15.16
N PRO A 182 18.89 2.04 -15.48
CA PRO A 182 19.30 2.29 -16.86
C PRO A 182 19.12 1.09 -17.80
N ASP A 183 19.27 -0.13 -17.28
CA ASP A 183 19.22 -1.35 -18.08
C ASP A 183 17.85 -2.07 -18.00
N TRP A 184 16.81 -1.35 -17.52
CA TRP A 184 15.48 -1.92 -17.40
C TRP A 184 14.85 -2.22 -18.76
N GLN A 185 14.42 -3.46 -18.96
CA GLN A 185 13.78 -3.90 -20.21
C GLN A 185 12.26 -3.69 -20.24
N GLY A 186 11.68 -3.24 -19.11
CA GLY A 186 10.27 -2.89 -18.99
C GLY A 186 10.01 -1.40 -19.22
N ILE A 187 8.95 -0.88 -18.59
CA ILE A 187 8.55 0.53 -18.73
C ILE A 187 9.48 1.42 -17.91
N SER A 188 10.20 2.33 -18.57
CA SER A 188 11.07 3.32 -17.94
C SER A 188 10.36 4.66 -17.81
N GLY A 189 10.57 5.36 -16.66
CA GLY A 189 10.01 6.69 -16.42
C GLY A 189 9.10 6.73 -15.19
N HIS A 190 7.93 7.37 -15.32
CA HIS A 190 6.98 7.55 -14.21
C HIS A 190 5.63 6.88 -14.51
N VAL A 191 4.90 6.51 -13.46
CA VAL A 191 3.58 5.84 -13.55
C VAL A 191 2.57 6.62 -14.38
N HIS A 192 2.74 7.94 -14.49
CA HIS A 192 1.86 8.83 -15.25
C HIS A 192 1.75 8.45 -16.73
N GLN A 193 2.84 7.99 -17.35
CA GLN A 193 2.87 7.58 -18.75
C GLN A 193 1.90 6.41 -19.00
N VAL A 194 1.86 5.44 -18.08
CA VAL A 194 1.06 4.23 -18.26
C VAL A 194 -0.44 4.54 -18.23
N TYR A 195 -0.90 5.24 -17.21
CA TYR A 195 -2.34 5.51 -17.12
C TYR A 195 -2.81 6.57 -18.12
N LEU A 196 -1.97 7.54 -18.48
CA LEU A 196 -2.31 8.51 -19.53
C LEU A 196 -2.43 7.85 -20.90
N ASP A 197 -1.58 6.87 -21.21
CA ASP A 197 -1.67 6.11 -22.45
C ASP A 197 -2.90 5.18 -22.48
N LYS A 198 -3.13 4.46 -21.37
CA LYS A 198 -4.16 3.40 -21.34
C LYS A 198 -5.57 3.92 -21.05
N TYR A 199 -5.72 5.04 -20.35
CA TYR A 199 -7.00 5.45 -19.76
C TYR A 199 -7.47 6.86 -20.15
N ALA A 200 -6.74 7.61 -21.00
CA ALA A 200 -7.17 8.96 -21.40
C ALA A 200 -8.55 8.98 -22.04
N ASP A 201 -8.91 7.94 -22.81
CA ASP A 201 -10.15 7.86 -23.56
C ASP A 201 -11.01 6.63 -23.20
N SER A 202 -10.80 6.03 -22.03
CA SER A 202 -11.42 4.72 -21.67
C SER A 202 -12.85 4.80 -21.14
N GLY A 203 -13.41 5.99 -21.02
CA GLY A 203 -14.79 6.18 -20.58
C GLY A 203 -14.99 6.14 -19.05
N PRO A 204 -16.26 6.23 -18.59
CA PRO A 204 -16.57 6.54 -17.19
C PRO A 204 -16.51 5.34 -16.22
N ASP A 205 -16.40 4.11 -16.72
CA ASP A 205 -16.56 2.90 -15.88
C ASP A 205 -15.25 2.42 -15.23
N ILE A 206 -14.50 3.36 -14.65
CA ILE A 206 -13.21 3.10 -13.99
C ILE A 206 -13.17 3.84 -12.65
N HIS A 207 -12.62 3.20 -11.61
CA HIS A 207 -12.27 3.84 -10.36
C HIS A 207 -10.76 3.74 -10.09
N PHE A 208 -10.14 4.89 -9.83
CA PHE A 208 -8.71 5.01 -9.56
C PHE A 208 -8.43 5.07 -8.06
N TYR A 209 -7.46 4.28 -7.62
CA TYR A 209 -6.92 4.30 -6.26
C TYR A 209 -5.45 4.68 -6.32
N LEU A 210 -5.04 5.72 -5.59
CA LEU A 210 -3.70 6.28 -5.63
C LEU A 210 -3.06 6.18 -4.24
N CYS A 211 -1.82 5.67 -4.14
CA CYS A 211 -1.11 5.60 -2.86
C CYS A 211 0.40 5.77 -3.06
N GLY A 212 1.05 6.54 -2.18
CA GLY A 212 2.48 6.78 -2.20
C GLY A 212 2.86 8.26 -2.01
N TRP A 213 3.88 8.72 -2.72
CA TRP A 213 4.39 10.08 -2.61
C TRP A 213 3.37 11.14 -3.00
N SER A 214 3.26 12.19 -2.17
CA SER A 214 2.32 13.29 -2.36
C SER A 214 2.42 13.91 -3.77
N GLN A 215 3.64 14.20 -4.25
CA GLN A 215 3.83 14.77 -5.58
C GLN A 215 3.28 13.87 -6.71
N MET A 216 3.48 12.55 -6.61
CA MET A 216 2.91 11.62 -7.59
C MET A 216 1.38 11.63 -7.54
N ILE A 217 0.80 11.68 -6.35
CA ILE A 217 -0.66 11.68 -6.18
C ILE A 217 -1.25 13.00 -6.69
N ASP A 218 -0.67 14.14 -6.35
CA ASP A 218 -1.13 15.46 -6.80
C ASP A 218 -1.13 15.54 -8.34
N GLU A 219 -0.03 15.13 -8.99
CA GLU A 219 0.06 15.10 -10.44
C GLU A 219 -0.93 14.09 -11.06
N ALA A 220 -1.11 12.91 -10.44
CA ALA A 220 -2.05 11.92 -10.95
C ALA A 220 -3.50 12.42 -10.84
N VAL A 221 -3.88 13.02 -9.72
CA VAL A 221 -5.22 13.62 -9.55
C VAL A 221 -5.46 14.72 -10.57
N GLU A 222 -4.50 15.63 -10.76
CA GLU A 222 -4.61 16.69 -11.76
C GLU A 222 -4.78 16.11 -13.18
N ASN A 223 -3.93 15.15 -13.56
CA ASN A 223 -4.01 14.51 -14.88
C ASN A 223 -5.34 13.80 -15.11
N LEU A 224 -5.81 13.01 -14.13
CA LEU A 224 -7.07 12.27 -14.23
C LEU A 224 -8.28 13.22 -14.37
N LEU A 225 -8.29 14.33 -13.62
CA LEU A 225 -9.37 15.31 -13.68
C LEU A 225 -9.32 16.16 -14.95
N LEU A 226 -8.15 16.71 -15.30
CA LEU A 226 -8.04 17.74 -16.35
C LEU A 226 -7.75 17.17 -17.73
N LYS A 227 -6.89 16.13 -17.82
CA LYS A 227 -6.51 15.54 -19.11
C LYS A 227 -7.41 14.38 -19.50
N CYS A 228 -7.66 13.46 -18.55
CA CYS A 228 -8.50 12.28 -18.80
C CYS A 228 -10.00 12.53 -18.56
N ARG A 229 -10.37 13.64 -17.89
CA ARG A 229 -11.76 14.08 -17.65
C ARG A 229 -12.60 13.11 -16.81
N TYR A 230 -11.96 12.39 -15.88
CA TYR A 230 -12.67 11.58 -14.90
C TYR A 230 -13.28 12.47 -13.80
N ASP A 231 -14.39 12.04 -13.23
CA ASP A 231 -15.01 12.72 -12.10
C ASP A 231 -14.21 12.52 -10.81
N ARG A 232 -14.24 13.51 -9.93
CA ARG A 232 -13.59 13.44 -8.60
C ARG A 232 -14.06 12.23 -7.78
N SER A 233 -15.30 11.79 -7.95
CA SER A 233 -15.89 10.62 -7.28
C SER A 233 -15.25 9.29 -7.68
N GLN A 234 -14.60 9.24 -8.85
CA GLN A 234 -13.89 8.07 -9.38
C GLN A 234 -12.43 7.97 -8.89
N ILE A 235 -11.99 8.92 -8.05
CA ILE A 235 -10.59 8.98 -7.59
C ILE A 235 -10.55 8.92 -6.07
N SER A 236 -9.95 7.87 -5.54
CA SER A 236 -9.64 7.70 -4.12
C SER A 236 -8.13 7.73 -3.91
N TYR A 237 -7.63 8.35 -2.86
CA TYR A 237 -6.20 8.38 -2.60
C TYR A 237 -5.86 8.44 -1.11
N GLU A 238 -4.67 7.94 -0.79
CA GLU A 238 -4.03 8.04 0.52
C GLU A 238 -2.60 8.56 0.36
N LEU A 239 -2.27 9.63 1.08
CA LEU A 239 -0.96 10.27 1.03
C LEU A 239 0.01 9.63 2.03
N TYR A 240 1.25 9.36 1.57
CA TYR A 240 2.38 8.99 2.41
C TYR A 240 3.35 10.17 2.51
N GLY A 241 3.65 10.59 3.76
CA GLY A 241 4.57 11.68 4.03
C GLY A 241 4.23 12.46 5.28
#